data_65cdb663c2e326f40137887af0f8d018
#
_entry.id   65cdb663c2e326f40137887af0f8d018
#
_cell.length_a   1.000
_cell.length_b   1.000
_cell.length_c   1.000
_cell.angle_alpha   90.00
_cell.angle_beta   90.00
_cell.angle_gamma   90.00
#
_symmetry.space_group_name_H-M   'P 1'
#
loop_
_entity.id
_entity.type
_entity.pdbx_description
1 polymer ?
#
loop_
_entity_poly.entity_id
_entity_poly.type
_entity_poly.pdbx_seq_one_letter_code
_entity_poly.pdbx_strand_id
1 'polypeptide(L)'
;MIKKVDCGKTNFEDLYQVFKYGSKGELELKKARLFPGGNADNEVSTTSIFLSTLTAVKEYREELLSQIGIKKINNQNVSLHTFTELQSNSKDDRPDGLIVITSGKLKPIIEWLCFVEVKIGNNPIDEAQIERYATFGREIGINSIITVSNDLVTNPLQSPIRLKKRSFNLFHWSWTFLQVTAHRLIRTESIKDEDHTYILNEFGRYVDSHSKLSNYTNMGKEWKDSVTSIQSLDTKQKISPALLSSVVKSYIQEEKDISLQLTSRSGLHIELLSNGNRKESVEKMLQNTKVITSEFMLDKDKNNTFSLDVDFIRQEIRCYTNIIIKKGKAQAQTSTLIKMFESESGYTDSILVNAFYIRNKSNKSDTPLATLFREKELAEPYSIIDKSFGDEVKYFEVKTKDLLGVDFRSTKNFIIKLEAIAERFLEQVVVHQ
;
A
#
# COMPACT_ATOMS: atom_id res chain seq x y z
N MET A 1 -38.58 -20.93 4.80
CA MET A 1 -37.33 -20.88 4.01
C MET A 1 -36.90 -19.44 3.89
N ILE A 2 -35.74 -19.08 4.44
CA ILE A 2 -35.20 -17.71 4.36
C ILE A 2 -34.63 -17.53 2.95
N LYS A 3 -35.13 -16.54 2.19
CA LYS A 3 -34.68 -16.25 0.83
C LYS A 3 -33.60 -15.18 0.79
N LYS A 4 -33.54 -14.33 1.83
CA LYS A 4 -32.69 -13.17 1.91
C LYS A 4 -32.21 -12.94 3.34
N VAL A 5 -30.95 -12.54 3.51
CA VAL A 5 -30.42 -12.14 4.81
C VAL A 5 -30.88 -10.70 5.12
N ASP A 6 -31.33 -10.50 6.34
CA ASP A 6 -31.55 -9.18 6.95
C ASP A 6 -30.53 -9.04 8.11
N CYS A 7 -29.49 -8.26 7.90
CA CYS A 7 -28.47 -8.03 8.91
C CYS A 7 -29.07 -7.44 10.17
N GLY A 8 -28.63 -7.88 11.33
CA GLY A 8 -29.20 -7.54 12.64
C GLY A 8 -30.43 -8.36 13.04
N LYS A 9 -31.01 -9.18 12.14
CA LYS A 9 -32.21 -9.97 12.41
C LYS A 9 -32.10 -11.47 12.08
N THR A 10 -31.38 -11.80 11.00
CA THR A 10 -31.25 -13.19 10.54
C THR A 10 -30.35 -13.98 11.48
N ASN A 11 -30.84 -15.12 11.97
CA ASN A 11 -30.02 -16.04 12.76
C ASN A 11 -29.00 -16.73 11.87
N PHE A 12 -27.75 -16.79 12.32
CA PHE A 12 -26.66 -17.44 11.61
C PHE A 12 -26.94 -18.93 11.33
N GLU A 13 -27.63 -19.60 12.25
CA GLU A 13 -28.01 -21.01 12.11
C GLU A 13 -28.86 -21.29 10.86
N ASP A 14 -29.55 -20.26 10.34
CA ASP A 14 -30.42 -20.37 9.17
C ASP A 14 -29.73 -20.01 7.85
N LEU A 15 -28.43 -19.60 7.88
CA LEU A 15 -27.68 -19.16 6.70
C LEU A 15 -27.66 -20.22 5.58
N TYR A 16 -27.66 -21.53 5.93
CA TYR A 16 -27.70 -22.63 4.96
C TYR A 16 -28.90 -22.56 4.00
N GLN A 17 -30.03 -22.00 4.46
CA GLN A 17 -31.24 -21.88 3.64
C GLN A 17 -31.07 -20.81 2.52
N VAL A 18 -30.32 -19.74 2.80
CA VAL A 18 -30.04 -18.68 1.82
C VAL A 18 -29.26 -19.23 0.62
N PHE A 19 -28.30 -20.13 0.90
CA PHE A 19 -27.48 -20.78 -0.12
C PHE A 19 -28.02 -22.12 -0.59
N LYS A 20 -29.29 -22.42 -0.23
CA LYS A 20 -30.05 -23.63 -0.68
C LYS A 20 -29.38 -24.98 -0.32
N TYR A 21 -28.61 -25.03 0.77
CA TYR A 21 -28.16 -26.29 1.32
C TYR A 21 -29.32 -27.02 2.05
N GLY A 22 -29.30 -28.34 2.03
CA GLY A 22 -30.32 -29.15 2.69
C GLY A 22 -30.23 -29.10 4.21
N SER A 23 -29.02 -28.84 4.75
CA SER A 23 -28.78 -28.80 6.18
C SER A 23 -27.63 -27.83 6.54
N LYS A 24 -27.58 -27.44 7.82
CA LYS A 24 -26.43 -26.68 8.37
C LYS A 24 -25.13 -27.47 8.20
N GLY A 25 -25.15 -28.79 8.35
CA GLY A 25 -23.97 -29.65 8.20
C GLY A 25 -23.35 -29.55 6.80
N GLU A 26 -24.15 -29.41 5.76
CA GLU A 26 -23.65 -29.21 4.39
C GLU A 26 -22.95 -27.87 4.22
N LEU A 27 -23.44 -26.80 4.84
CA LEU A 27 -22.77 -25.50 4.85
C LEU A 27 -21.45 -25.57 5.64
N GLU A 28 -21.41 -26.30 6.76
CA GLU A 28 -20.18 -26.45 7.56
C GLU A 28 -19.04 -27.12 6.78
N LEU A 29 -19.33 -28.00 5.81
CA LEU A 29 -18.33 -28.59 4.92
C LEU A 29 -17.64 -27.54 4.00
N LYS A 30 -18.23 -26.36 3.86
CA LYS A 30 -17.72 -25.25 3.05
C LYS A 30 -16.87 -24.26 3.84
N LYS A 31 -16.66 -24.49 5.14
CA LYS A 31 -15.75 -23.67 5.94
C LYS A 31 -14.35 -23.67 5.33
N ALA A 32 -13.74 -22.48 5.29
CA ALA A 32 -12.37 -22.30 4.85
C ALA A 32 -11.40 -23.08 5.75
N ARG A 33 -10.33 -23.63 5.18
CA ARG A 33 -9.34 -24.47 5.85
C ARG A 33 -7.93 -23.93 5.64
N LEU A 34 -7.12 -23.90 6.70
CA LEU A 34 -5.71 -23.51 6.64
C LEU A 34 -4.90 -24.53 5.83
N PHE A 35 -5.26 -25.80 5.93
CA PHE A 35 -4.69 -26.90 5.14
C PHE A 35 -5.78 -27.51 4.24
N PRO A 36 -6.06 -26.89 3.09
CA PRO A 36 -7.03 -27.45 2.15
C PRO A 36 -6.49 -28.72 1.50
N GLY A 37 -7.40 -29.63 1.12
CA GLY A 37 -7.02 -30.80 0.33
C GLY A 37 -6.69 -30.43 -1.12
N GLY A 38 -5.82 -31.21 -1.77
CA GLY A 38 -5.47 -31.04 -3.19
C GLY A 38 -4.26 -30.16 -3.44
N ASN A 39 -4.14 -29.64 -4.67
CA ASN A 39 -3.01 -28.77 -5.07
C ASN A 39 -3.15 -27.39 -4.42
N ALA A 40 -2.12 -26.95 -3.69
CA ALA A 40 -2.08 -25.65 -3.03
C ALA A 40 -1.95 -24.45 -4.00
N ASP A 41 -1.57 -24.70 -5.27
CA ASP A 41 -1.27 -23.65 -6.26
C ASP A 41 -2.50 -23.20 -7.09
N ASN A 42 -3.72 -23.47 -6.63
CA ASN A 42 -4.95 -23.06 -7.30
C ASN A 42 -5.73 -22.00 -6.50
N GLU A 43 -6.64 -21.29 -7.16
CA GLU A 43 -7.43 -20.20 -6.56
C GLU A 43 -8.25 -20.67 -5.36
N VAL A 44 -8.83 -21.87 -5.40
CA VAL A 44 -9.65 -22.42 -4.32
C VAL A 44 -8.84 -22.64 -3.03
N SER A 45 -7.68 -23.30 -3.15
CA SER A 45 -6.80 -23.56 -2.02
C SER A 45 -6.23 -22.25 -1.45
N THR A 46 -5.80 -21.34 -2.31
CA THR A 46 -5.29 -20.02 -1.93
C THR A 46 -6.35 -19.20 -1.19
N THR A 47 -7.58 -19.20 -1.69
CA THR A 47 -8.74 -18.57 -1.02
C THR A 47 -8.98 -19.18 0.36
N SER A 48 -8.93 -20.49 0.46
CA SER A 48 -9.15 -21.20 1.74
C SER A 48 -8.08 -20.87 2.77
N ILE A 49 -6.81 -20.87 2.38
CA ILE A 49 -5.68 -20.52 3.25
C ILE A 49 -5.83 -19.08 3.77
N PHE A 50 -6.08 -18.13 2.87
CA PHE A 50 -6.27 -16.73 3.25
C PHE A 50 -7.43 -16.53 4.22
N LEU A 51 -8.62 -17.04 3.87
CA LEU A 51 -9.81 -16.89 4.70
C LEU A 51 -9.70 -17.61 6.06
N SER A 52 -8.99 -18.74 6.11
CA SER A 52 -8.71 -19.42 7.37
C SER A 52 -7.75 -18.64 8.25
N THR A 53 -6.70 -18.03 7.65
CA THR A 53 -5.78 -17.14 8.37
C THR A 53 -6.52 -15.94 8.97
N LEU A 54 -7.43 -15.32 8.19
CA LEU A 54 -8.30 -14.25 8.67
C LEU A 54 -9.18 -14.69 9.85
N THR A 55 -9.65 -15.94 9.83
CA THR A 55 -10.46 -16.51 10.92
C THR A 55 -9.61 -16.79 12.15
N ALA A 56 -8.43 -17.38 11.99
CA ALA A 56 -7.56 -17.81 13.07
C ALA A 56 -6.92 -16.63 13.82
N VAL A 57 -6.40 -15.61 13.10
CA VAL A 57 -5.62 -14.53 13.68
C VAL A 57 -6.47 -13.27 13.88
N LYS A 58 -6.89 -13.05 15.13
CA LYS A 58 -7.82 -11.94 15.48
C LYS A 58 -7.25 -10.55 15.22
N GLU A 59 -5.96 -10.34 15.45
CA GLU A 59 -5.27 -9.06 15.21
C GLU A 59 -5.21 -8.74 13.71
N TYR A 60 -4.97 -9.77 12.90
CA TYR A 60 -4.92 -9.63 11.44
C TYR A 60 -6.28 -9.28 10.84
N ARG A 61 -7.35 -9.98 11.27
CA ARG A 61 -8.70 -9.66 10.78
C ARG A 61 -9.17 -8.27 11.24
N GLU A 62 -8.81 -7.85 12.46
CA GLU A 62 -9.15 -6.52 12.96
C GLU A 62 -8.48 -5.43 12.13
N GLU A 63 -7.17 -5.59 11.87
CA GLU A 63 -6.43 -4.65 11.04
C GLU A 63 -7.02 -4.52 9.64
N LEU A 64 -7.23 -5.64 8.94
CA LEU A 64 -7.75 -5.64 7.56
C LEU A 64 -9.18 -5.10 7.47
N LEU A 65 -10.08 -5.56 8.34
CA LEU A 65 -11.49 -5.19 8.27
C LEU A 65 -11.73 -3.76 8.77
N SER A 66 -10.92 -3.27 9.72
CA SER A 66 -11.01 -1.87 10.17
C SER A 66 -10.73 -0.88 9.06
N GLN A 67 -9.83 -1.21 8.13
CA GLN A 67 -9.47 -0.37 7.00
C GLN A 67 -10.60 -0.22 5.96
N ILE A 68 -11.54 -1.17 5.93
CA ILE A 68 -12.76 -1.07 5.12
C ILE A 68 -13.99 -0.62 5.93
N GLY A 69 -13.76 -0.09 7.14
CA GLY A 69 -14.79 0.50 7.98
C GLY A 69 -15.52 -0.48 8.92
N ILE A 70 -15.16 -1.77 8.92
CA ILE A 70 -15.75 -2.77 9.82
C ILE A 70 -14.95 -2.79 11.13
N LYS A 71 -15.58 -2.33 12.20
CA LYS A 71 -14.95 -2.16 13.53
C LYS A 71 -15.54 -3.11 14.57
N LYS A 72 -14.83 -3.28 15.70
CA LYS A 72 -15.27 -4.05 16.89
C LYS A 72 -15.51 -5.55 16.64
N ILE A 73 -14.83 -6.12 15.66
CA ILE A 73 -14.99 -7.53 15.26
C ILE A 73 -14.40 -8.52 16.27
N ASN A 74 -13.53 -8.07 17.16
CA ASN A 74 -12.97 -8.86 18.27
C ASN A 74 -13.66 -8.61 19.62
N ASN A 75 -14.80 -7.91 19.63
CA ASN A 75 -15.59 -7.73 20.83
C ASN A 75 -16.10 -9.07 21.37
N GLN A 76 -16.35 -9.11 22.68
CA GLN A 76 -16.97 -10.26 23.31
C GLN A 76 -18.33 -10.55 22.64
N ASN A 77 -18.56 -11.82 22.28
CA ASN A 77 -19.74 -12.31 21.57
C ASN A 77 -19.82 -11.96 20.07
N VAL A 78 -18.76 -11.42 19.47
CA VAL A 78 -18.64 -11.29 18.01
C VAL A 78 -17.78 -12.44 17.48
N SER A 79 -18.24 -13.09 16.42
CA SER A 79 -17.52 -14.18 15.76
C SER A 79 -17.42 -13.94 14.27
N LEU A 80 -16.30 -14.35 13.68
CA LEU A 80 -16.07 -14.31 12.23
C LEU A 80 -16.09 -15.76 11.71
N HIS A 81 -16.83 -15.98 10.64
CA HIS A 81 -16.92 -17.26 9.94
C HIS A 81 -16.57 -17.04 8.47
N THR A 82 -15.82 -17.97 7.88
CA THR A 82 -15.44 -17.91 6.48
C THR A 82 -15.76 -19.21 5.77
N PHE A 83 -16.21 -19.09 4.52
CA PHE A 83 -16.62 -20.22 3.69
C PHE A 83 -16.01 -20.07 2.30
N THR A 84 -15.80 -21.21 1.62
CA THR A 84 -15.34 -21.27 0.24
C THR A 84 -16.35 -21.97 -0.63
N GLU A 85 -16.40 -21.62 -1.92
CA GLU A 85 -17.16 -22.34 -2.93
C GLU A 85 -18.63 -22.56 -2.58
N LEU A 86 -19.34 -21.52 -2.16
CA LEU A 86 -20.76 -21.62 -1.82
C LEU A 86 -21.63 -21.88 -3.07
N GLN A 87 -22.71 -22.59 -2.90
CA GLN A 87 -23.68 -22.78 -3.96
C GLN A 87 -24.37 -21.48 -4.34
N SER A 88 -24.54 -21.26 -5.65
CA SER A 88 -25.33 -20.18 -6.21
C SER A 88 -26.39 -20.71 -7.19
N ASN A 89 -27.19 -19.82 -7.78
CA ASN A 89 -28.21 -20.18 -8.76
C ASN A 89 -27.63 -20.68 -10.09
N SER A 90 -26.39 -20.28 -10.43
CA SER A 90 -25.64 -20.74 -11.60
C SER A 90 -24.17 -20.98 -11.21
N LYS A 91 -23.44 -21.77 -12.02
CA LYS A 91 -22.01 -21.96 -11.82
C LYS A 91 -21.22 -20.67 -12.02
N ASP A 92 -21.70 -19.77 -12.88
CA ASP A 92 -21.03 -18.50 -13.23
C ASP A 92 -21.21 -17.42 -12.16
N ASP A 93 -22.12 -17.61 -11.19
CA ASP A 93 -22.42 -16.66 -10.13
C ASP A 93 -21.91 -17.14 -8.76
N ARG A 94 -20.88 -17.97 -8.75
CA ARG A 94 -20.32 -18.58 -7.54
C ARG A 94 -19.07 -17.81 -7.08
N PRO A 95 -19.17 -16.94 -6.05
CA PRO A 95 -18.01 -16.31 -5.45
C PRO A 95 -17.07 -17.33 -4.83
N ASP A 96 -15.76 -17.07 -4.87
CA ASP A 96 -14.74 -17.96 -4.30
C ASP A 96 -14.86 -18.09 -2.78
N GLY A 97 -15.35 -17.04 -2.11
CA GLY A 97 -15.51 -17.06 -0.66
C GLY A 97 -16.63 -16.17 -0.14
N LEU A 98 -16.93 -16.38 1.16
CA LEU A 98 -17.84 -15.56 1.96
C LEU A 98 -17.25 -15.33 3.34
N ILE A 99 -17.30 -14.07 3.79
CA ILE A 99 -17.02 -13.66 5.16
C ILE A 99 -18.35 -13.34 5.83
N VAL A 100 -18.56 -13.86 7.03
CA VAL A 100 -19.76 -13.62 7.85
C VAL A 100 -19.34 -13.16 9.23
N ILE A 101 -19.86 -12.03 9.68
CA ILE A 101 -19.69 -11.55 11.06
C ILE A 101 -21.01 -11.72 11.79
N THR A 102 -20.95 -12.34 12.97
CA THR A 102 -22.11 -12.58 13.82
C THR A 102 -21.93 -11.97 15.20
N SER A 103 -23.04 -11.63 15.87
CA SER A 103 -23.06 -11.25 17.28
C SER A 103 -24.00 -12.15 18.08
N GLY A 104 -23.70 -12.35 19.37
CA GLY A 104 -24.50 -13.17 20.28
C GLY A 104 -23.96 -14.60 20.45
N LYS A 105 -24.00 -15.12 21.70
CA LYS A 105 -23.48 -16.47 22.07
C LYS A 105 -24.49 -17.57 21.80
N LEU A 106 -25.73 -17.40 22.26
CA LEU A 106 -26.73 -18.47 22.25
C LEU A 106 -27.57 -18.46 20.97
N LYS A 107 -27.80 -17.29 20.40
CA LYS A 107 -28.53 -17.09 19.14
C LYS A 107 -27.73 -16.10 18.29
N PRO A 108 -26.71 -16.57 17.56
CA PRO A 108 -25.86 -15.70 16.78
C PRO A 108 -26.66 -15.06 15.64
N ILE A 109 -26.65 -13.74 15.61
CA ILE A 109 -27.29 -12.93 14.57
C ILE A 109 -26.23 -12.44 13.58
N ILE A 110 -26.56 -12.49 12.31
CA ILE A 110 -25.68 -12.02 11.24
C ILE A 110 -25.68 -10.49 11.23
N GLU A 111 -24.49 -9.88 11.42
CA GLU A 111 -24.29 -8.45 11.43
C GLU A 111 -23.79 -7.95 10.06
N TRP A 112 -22.94 -8.73 9.40
CA TRP A 112 -22.36 -8.35 8.13
C TRP A 112 -21.96 -9.57 7.30
N LEU A 113 -22.11 -9.45 5.96
CA LEU A 113 -21.67 -10.43 5.00
C LEU A 113 -20.95 -9.77 3.85
N CYS A 114 -19.93 -10.46 3.33
CA CYS A 114 -19.16 -10.00 2.21
C CYS A 114 -18.73 -11.17 1.33
N PHE A 115 -18.99 -11.07 0.03
CA PHE A 115 -18.40 -11.99 -0.94
C PHE A 115 -16.90 -11.74 -1.07
N VAL A 116 -16.17 -12.79 -1.45
CA VAL A 116 -14.75 -12.71 -1.77
C VAL A 116 -14.52 -13.32 -3.13
N GLU A 117 -13.83 -12.59 -4.00
CA GLU A 117 -13.36 -13.09 -5.30
C GLU A 117 -11.85 -13.00 -5.36
N VAL A 118 -11.19 -14.08 -5.69
CA VAL A 118 -9.74 -14.24 -5.65
C VAL A 118 -9.21 -14.51 -7.06
N LYS A 119 -8.15 -13.82 -7.42
CA LYS A 119 -7.38 -14.08 -8.64
C LYS A 119 -5.91 -14.29 -8.28
N ILE A 120 -5.28 -15.25 -8.95
CA ILE A 120 -3.86 -15.54 -8.83
C ILE A 120 -3.16 -15.37 -10.18
N GLY A 121 -1.88 -15.09 -10.16
CA GLY A 121 -1.08 -14.86 -11.37
C GLY A 121 -1.52 -13.59 -12.11
N ASN A 122 -1.54 -13.67 -13.43
CA ASN A 122 -1.89 -12.56 -14.31
C ASN A 122 -3.39 -12.50 -14.68
N ASN A 123 -4.24 -13.27 -13.98
CA ASN A 123 -5.66 -13.25 -14.22
C ASN A 123 -6.26 -11.92 -13.73
N PRO A 124 -6.84 -11.11 -14.61
CA PRO A 124 -7.47 -9.86 -14.19
C PRO A 124 -8.80 -10.13 -13.48
N ILE A 125 -9.21 -9.20 -12.64
CA ILE A 125 -10.56 -9.18 -12.08
C ILE A 125 -11.53 -8.83 -13.22
N ASP A 126 -12.51 -9.69 -13.48
CA ASP A 126 -13.54 -9.48 -14.49
C ASP A 126 -14.67 -8.60 -13.95
N GLU A 127 -14.79 -7.39 -14.48
CA GLU A 127 -15.83 -6.43 -14.11
C GLU A 127 -17.26 -7.01 -14.31
N ALA A 128 -17.47 -7.77 -15.39
CA ALA A 128 -18.76 -8.39 -15.65
C ALA A 128 -19.10 -9.48 -14.64
N GLN A 129 -18.12 -10.25 -14.18
CA GLN A 129 -18.28 -11.23 -13.11
C GLN A 129 -18.70 -10.55 -11.81
N ILE A 130 -18.00 -9.47 -11.41
CA ILE A 130 -18.31 -8.72 -10.19
C ILE A 130 -19.69 -8.05 -10.26
N GLU A 131 -20.12 -7.55 -11.42
CA GLU A 131 -21.49 -7.03 -11.60
C GLU A 131 -22.55 -8.11 -11.45
N ARG A 132 -22.29 -9.36 -11.89
CA ARG A 132 -23.19 -10.51 -11.65
C ARG A 132 -23.28 -10.82 -10.14
N TYR A 133 -22.15 -10.84 -9.43
CA TYR A 133 -22.13 -11.03 -7.96
C TYR A 133 -22.88 -9.93 -7.23
N ALA A 134 -22.74 -8.67 -7.65
CA ALA A 134 -23.49 -7.57 -7.08
C ALA A 134 -25.01 -7.71 -7.30
N THR A 135 -25.40 -8.31 -8.42
CA THR A 135 -26.83 -8.60 -8.72
C THR A 135 -27.35 -9.74 -7.85
N PHE A 136 -26.64 -10.86 -7.79
CA PHE A 136 -26.95 -12.00 -6.93
C PHE A 136 -26.97 -11.61 -5.44
N GLY A 137 -25.97 -10.86 -4.98
CA GLY A 137 -25.88 -10.39 -3.60
C GLY A 137 -27.11 -9.59 -3.16
N ARG A 138 -27.61 -8.71 -4.05
CA ARG A 138 -28.83 -7.93 -3.74
C ARG A 138 -30.07 -8.80 -3.59
N GLU A 139 -30.17 -9.88 -4.34
CA GLU A 139 -31.29 -10.81 -4.23
C GLU A 139 -31.30 -11.49 -2.86
N ILE A 140 -30.14 -11.83 -2.31
CA ILE A 140 -29.99 -12.57 -1.06
C ILE A 140 -29.60 -11.71 0.15
N GLY A 141 -29.44 -10.37 -0.02
CA GLY A 141 -29.17 -9.43 1.06
C GLY A 141 -27.70 -9.19 1.37
N ILE A 142 -26.79 -9.48 0.44
CA ILE A 142 -25.37 -9.18 0.52
C ILE A 142 -25.07 -7.97 -0.35
N ASN A 143 -24.43 -6.94 0.20
CA ASN A 143 -24.13 -5.67 -0.49
C ASN A 143 -22.66 -5.31 -0.51
N SER A 144 -21.78 -6.24 -0.22
CA SER A 144 -20.34 -6.00 -0.16
C SER A 144 -19.58 -7.14 -0.84
N ILE A 145 -18.48 -6.79 -1.51
CA ILE A 145 -17.53 -7.74 -2.08
C ILE A 145 -16.11 -7.22 -1.88
N ILE A 146 -15.21 -8.13 -1.55
CA ILE A 146 -13.77 -7.93 -1.53
C ILE A 146 -13.17 -8.71 -2.69
N THR A 147 -12.42 -8.03 -3.53
CA THR A 147 -11.59 -8.68 -4.56
C THR A 147 -10.15 -8.80 -4.08
N VAL A 148 -9.49 -9.92 -4.38
CA VAL A 148 -8.08 -10.15 -4.06
C VAL A 148 -7.33 -10.53 -5.32
N SER A 149 -6.26 -9.82 -5.67
CA SER A 149 -5.43 -10.14 -6.84
C SER A 149 -3.99 -9.63 -6.70
N ASN A 150 -3.19 -9.74 -7.76
CA ASN A 150 -1.86 -9.12 -7.82
C ASN A 150 -1.90 -7.62 -8.20
N ASP A 151 -3.08 -7.05 -8.47
CA ASP A 151 -3.19 -5.60 -8.72
C ASP A 151 -2.91 -4.84 -7.43
N LEU A 152 -1.82 -4.10 -7.38
CA LEU A 152 -1.36 -3.43 -6.17
C LEU A 152 -2.30 -2.30 -5.75
N VAL A 153 -2.63 -2.27 -4.46
CA VAL A 153 -3.32 -1.16 -3.80
C VAL A 153 -2.67 -0.86 -2.45
N THR A 154 -2.63 0.41 -2.10
CA THR A 154 -2.18 0.89 -0.79
C THR A 154 -3.36 1.20 0.13
N ASN A 155 -4.55 1.39 -0.45
CA ASN A 155 -5.79 1.65 0.27
C ASN A 155 -6.89 0.70 -0.23
N PRO A 156 -7.46 -0.15 0.65
CA PRO A 156 -8.49 -1.12 0.27
C PRO A 156 -9.79 -0.53 -0.30
N LEU A 157 -10.03 0.76 -0.11
CA LEU A 157 -11.18 1.48 -0.68
C LEU A 157 -10.99 1.81 -2.16
N GLN A 158 -9.76 1.62 -2.69
CA GLN A 158 -9.44 1.81 -4.10
C GLN A 158 -9.46 0.46 -4.80
N SER A 159 -10.41 0.26 -5.72
CA SER A 159 -10.47 -0.95 -6.53
C SER A 159 -9.91 -0.71 -7.93
N PRO A 160 -9.24 -1.72 -8.55
CA PRO A 160 -8.79 -1.64 -9.94
C PRO A 160 -9.94 -1.61 -10.94
N ILE A 161 -11.14 -2.01 -10.53
CA ILE A 161 -12.36 -1.98 -11.33
C ILE A 161 -13.41 -1.04 -10.73
N ARG A 162 -14.41 -0.67 -11.54
CA ARG A 162 -15.51 0.20 -11.12
C ARG A 162 -16.85 -0.46 -11.41
N LEU A 163 -17.70 -0.50 -10.38
CA LEU A 163 -19.08 -0.95 -10.57
C LEU A 163 -19.96 0.18 -11.11
N LYS A 164 -20.85 -0.17 -12.04
CA LYS A 164 -21.84 0.76 -12.62
C LYS A 164 -22.84 1.22 -11.57
N LYS A 165 -23.18 0.36 -10.62
CA LYS A 165 -24.15 0.63 -9.55
C LYS A 165 -23.46 0.95 -8.23
N ARG A 166 -23.63 2.18 -7.75
CA ARG A 166 -23.01 2.71 -6.50
C ARG A 166 -23.56 2.11 -5.21
N SER A 167 -24.60 1.29 -5.25
CA SER A 167 -25.26 0.72 -4.07
C SER A 167 -24.58 -0.54 -3.50
N PHE A 168 -23.44 -0.93 -4.08
CA PHE A 168 -22.70 -2.11 -3.67
C PHE A 168 -21.28 -1.67 -3.26
N ASN A 169 -20.84 -2.12 -2.08
CA ASN A 169 -19.52 -1.79 -1.56
C ASN A 169 -18.47 -2.70 -2.21
N LEU A 170 -17.54 -2.12 -2.91
CA LEU A 170 -16.43 -2.83 -3.55
C LEU A 170 -15.13 -2.44 -2.87
N PHE A 171 -14.43 -3.45 -2.34
CA PHE A 171 -13.12 -3.34 -1.71
C PHE A 171 -12.10 -4.16 -2.48
N HIS A 172 -10.83 -3.81 -2.35
CA HIS A 172 -9.76 -4.58 -2.96
C HIS A 172 -8.57 -4.73 -2.01
N TRP A 173 -8.03 -5.95 -1.93
CA TRP A 173 -6.75 -6.26 -1.30
C TRP A 173 -5.81 -6.86 -2.34
N SER A 174 -4.58 -6.37 -2.44
CA SER A 174 -3.55 -7.11 -3.19
C SER A 174 -2.91 -8.17 -2.31
N TRP A 175 -2.36 -9.24 -2.91
CA TRP A 175 -1.62 -10.25 -2.17
C TRP A 175 -0.46 -9.63 -1.41
N THR A 176 0.27 -8.70 -2.03
CA THR A 176 1.33 -7.92 -1.37
C THR A 176 0.79 -7.11 -0.19
N PHE A 177 -0.38 -6.48 -0.31
CA PHE A 177 -0.99 -5.75 0.80
C PHE A 177 -1.33 -6.66 1.98
N LEU A 178 -1.87 -7.84 1.73
CA LEU A 178 -2.18 -8.84 2.75
C LEU A 178 -0.91 -9.32 3.46
N GLN A 179 0.15 -9.60 2.72
CA GLN A 179 1.45 -10.03 3.23
C GLN A 179 2.12 -8.93 4.06
N VAL A 180 2.19 -7.71 3.53
CA VAL A 180 2.78 -6.56 4.21
C VAL A 180 2.07 -6.26 5.52
N THR A 181 0.74 -6.35 5.54
CA THR A 181 -0.04 -6.20 6.78
C THR A 181 0.33 -7.27 7.81
N ALA A 182 0.53 -8.51 7.36
CA ALA A 182 0.98 -9.60 8.23
C ALA A 182 2.37 -9.32 8.81
N HIS A 183 3.35 -8.97 7.98
CA HIS A 183 4.72 -8.67 8.40
C HIS A 183 4.77 -7.47 9.36
N ARG A 184 3.99 -6.40 9.09
CA ARG A 184 3.92 -5.23 9.96
C ARG A 184 3.42 -5.58 11.36
N LEU A 185 2.33 -6.35 11.47
CA LEU A 185 1.78 -6.76 12.76
C LEU A 185 2.78 -7.59 13.59
N ILE A 186 3.55 -8.46 12.93
CA ILE A 186 4.60 -9.25 13.58
C ILE A 186 5.74 -8.33 14.03
N ARG A 187 6.23 -7.47 13.16
CA ARG A 187 7.37 -6.58 13.42
C ARG A 187 7.11 -5.56 14.53
N THR A 188 5.88 -5.04 14.60
CA THR A 188 5.48 -4.08 15.63
C THR A 188 5.07 -4.75 16.94
N GLU A 189 5.28 -6.07 17.08
CA GLU A 189 4.89 -6.86 18.24
C GLU A 189 3.42 -6.65 18.66
N SER A 190 2.56 -6.34 17.68
CA SER A 190 1.14 -6.11 17.91
C SER A 190 0.39 -7.42 18.24
N ILE A 191 1.01 -8.56 17.98
CA ILE A 191 0.48 -9.90 18.27
C ILE A 191 1.26 -10.48 19.45
N LYS A 192 0.53 -10.82 20.53
CA LYS A 192 1.12 -11.42 21.73
C LYS A 192 0.93 -12.92 21.81
N ASP A 193 0.04 -13.47 21.01
CA ASP A 193 -0.26 -14.90 20.94
C ASP A 193 0.74 -15.57 19.99
N GLU A 194 1.47 -16.56 20.50
CA GLU A 194 2.52 -17.27 19.74
C GLU A 194 1.94 -18.07 18.56
N ASP A 195 0.75 -18.69 18.75
CA ASP A 195 0.08 -19.44 17.68
C ASP A 195 -0.37 -18.49 16.55
N HIS A 196 -0.89 -17.31 16.90
CA HIS A 196 -1.25 -16.30 15.91
C HIS A 196 -0.01 -15.79 15.15
N THR A 197 1.10 -15.57 15.85
CA THR A 197 2.37 -15.15 15.24
C THR A 197 2.89 -16.23 14.29
N TYR A 198 2.84 -17.51 14.72
CA TYR A 198 3.24 -18.64 13.88
C TYR A 198 2.39 -18.75 12.60
N ILE A 199 1.06 -18.75 12.76
CA ILE A 199 0.12 -18.85 11.62
C ILE A 199 0.36 -17.72 10.62
N LEU A 200 0.58 -16.51 11.12
CA LEU A 200 0.75 -15.34 10.27
C LEU A 200 2.12 -15.34 9.55
N ASN A 201 3.18 -15.82 10.21
CA ASN A 201 4.47 -16.06 9.58
C ASN A 201 4.37 -17.11 8.46
N GLU A 202 3.66 -18.21 8.69
CA GLU A 202 3.46 -19.25 7.67
C GLU A 202 2.63 -18.75 6.49
N PHE A 203 1.64 -17.89 6.75
CA PHE A 203 0.90 -17.22 5.68
C PHE A 203 1.80 -16.28 4.85
N GLY A 204 2.65 -15.47 5.50
CA GLY A 204 3.64 -14.63 4.81
C GLY A 204 4.58 -15.45 3.92
N ARG A 205 5.15 -16.53 4.47
CA ARG A 205 6.01 -17.46 3.71
C ARG A 205 5.27 -18.12 2.54
N TYR A 206 4.01 -18.49 2.75
CA TYR A 206 3.19 -19.05 1.68
C TYR A 206 3.04 -18.06 0.52
N VAL A 207 2.72 -16.79 0.81
CA VAL A 207 2.59 -15.76 -0.24
C VAL A 207 3.93 -15.52 -0.94
N ASP A 208 5.05 -15.46 -0.20
CA ASP A 208 6.40 -15.26 -0.75
C ASP A 208 6.84 -16.40 -1.68
N SER A 209 6.56 -17.63 -1.28
CA SER A 209 7.01 -18.81 -2.02
C SER A 209 6.12 -19.19 -3.20
N HIS A 210 4.90 -18.63 -3.24
CA HIS A 210 3.90 -18.99 -4.25
C HIS A 210 4.15 -18.25 -5.57
N SER A 211 4.53 -18.97 -6.61
CA SER A 211 4.96 -18.41 -7.91
C SER A 211 3.92 -17.49 -8.61
N LYS A 212 2.64 -17.58 -8.22
CA LYS A 212 1.53 -16.80 -8.81
C LYS A 212 1.04 -15.66 -7.93
N LEU A 213 1.60 -15.48 -6.71
CA LEU A 213 1.26 -14.39 -5.77
C LEU A 213 2.43 -13.40 -5.67
N SER A 214 3.13 -13.17 -6.76
CA SER A 214 4.42 -12.49 -6.77
C SER A 214 4.32 -11.00 -6.52
N ASN A 215 5.36 -10.47 -5.87
CA ASN A 215 5.68 -9.06 -5.76
C ASN A 215 5.97 -8.44 -7.13
N TYR A 216 5.79 -7.12 -7.24
CA TYR A 216 6.14 -6.36 -8.43
C TYR A 216 7.67 -6.21 -8.51
N THR A 217 8.33 -6.99 -9.36
CA THR A 217 9.80 -7.07 -9.44
C THR A 217 10.36 -6.63 -10.78
N ASN A 218 9.51 -6.15 -11.69
CA ASN A 218 9.91 -5.83 -13.06
C ASN A 218 9.00 -4.78 -13.69
N MET A 219 9.58 -3.71 -14.21
CA MET A 219 8.86 -2.60 -14.88
C MET A 219 8.19 -3.01 -16.21
N GLY A 220 8.35 -4.25 -16.64
CA GLY A 220 7.80 -4.76 -17.88
C GLY A 220 8.71 -4.54 -19.09
N LYS A 221 8.48 -5.36 -20.13
CA LYS A 221 9.34 -5.44 -21.31
C LYS A 221 9.47 -4.13 -22.10
N GLU A 222 8.46 -3.26 -22.01
CA GLU A 222 8.42 -2.01 -22.77
C GLU A 222 9.15 -0.85 -22.08
N TRP A 223 9.55 -1.04 -20.80
CA TRP A 223 10.17 0.01 -19.97
C TRP A 223 11.42 0.59 -20.62
N LYS A 224 12.36 -0.28 -21.00
CA LYS A 224 13.67 0.11 -21.57
C LYS A 224 13.52 1.02 -22.79
N ASP A 225 12.69 0.60 -23.75
CA ASP A 225 12.51 1.31 -25.01
C ASP A 225 11.73 2.61 -24.80
N SER A 226 10.73 2.60 -23.93
CA SER A 226 9.95 3.77 -23.57
C SER A 226 10.80 4.84 -22.87
N VAL A 227 11.60 4.45 -21.88
CA VAL A 227 12.51 5.35 -21.17
C VAL A 227 13.57 5.92 -22.13
N THR A 228 14.19 5.08 -22.96
CA THR A 228 15.18 5.52 -23.95
C THR A 228 14.58 6.56 -24.91
N SER A 229 13.35 6.33 -25.35
CA SER A 229 12.65 7.28 -26.22
C SER A 229 12.37 8.61 -25.51
N ILE A 230 11.95 8.59 -24.25
CA ILE A 230 11.73 9.83 -23.46
C ILE A 230 13.03 10.59 -23.26
N GLN A 231 14.13 9.89 -22.97
CA GLN A 231 15.46 10.50 -22.77
C GLN A 231 16.03 11.17 -24.03
N SER A 232 15.60 10.71 -25.21
CA SER A 232 15.99 11.36 -26.48
C SER A 232 15.23 12.63 -26.79
N LEU A 233 14.17 12.95 -26.01
CA LEU A 233 13.36 14.15 -26.21
C LEU A 233 13.94 15.36 -25.48
N ASP A 234 13.82 16.53 -26.07
CA ASP A 234 14.00 17.79 -25.34
C ASP A 234 12.87 17.96 -24.31
N THR A 235 13.15 18.72 -23.25
CA THR A 235 12.17 18.98 -22.18
C THR A 235 10.85 19.57 -22.69
N LYS A 236 10.87 20.31 -23.81
CA LYS A 236 9.70 20.92 -24.44
C LYS A 236 8.94 19.99 -25.39
N GLN A 237 9.55 18.88 -25.82
CA GLN A 237 8.91 17.95 -26.73
C GLN A 237 7.87 17.09 -25.99
N LYS A 238 6.74 16.84 -26.66
CA LYS A 238 5.68 16.00 -26.11
C LYS A 238 6.00 14.52 -26.29
N ILE A 239 5.69 13.75 -25.26
CA ILE A 239 5.75 12.28 -25.29
C ILE A 239 4.53 11.78 -26.06
N SER A 240 4.69 10.79 -26.94
CA SER A 240 3.58 10.18 -27.65
C SER A 240 2.62 9.46 -26.68
N PRO A 241 1.31 9.40 -26.98
CA PRO A 241 0.33 8.76 -26.09
C PRO A 241 0.64 7.30 -25.76
N ALA A 242 1.18 6.53 -26.70
CA ALA A 242 1.53 5.12 -26.48
C ALA A 242 2.68 4.98 -25.48
N LEU A 243 3.78 5.73 -25.64
CA LEU A 243 4.91 5.74 -24.73
C LEU A 243 4.49 6.23 -23.33
N LEU A 244 3.68 7.30 -23.30
CA LEU A 244 3.18 7.86 -22.04
C LEU A 244 2.39 6.82 -21.27
N SER A 245 1.44 6.16 -21.93
CA SER A 245 0.59 5.13 -21.29
C SER A 245 1.40 3.94 -20.78
N SER A 246 2.42 3.50 -21.50
CA SER A 246 3.30 2.38 -21.09
C SER A 246 4.05 2.72 -19.82
N VAL A 247 4.76 3.87 -19.79
CA VAL A 247 5.56 4.29 -18.62
C VAL A 247 4.67 4.54 -17.40
N VAL A 248 3.55 5.24 -17.60
CA VAL A 248 2.63 5.57 -16.51
C VAL A 248 2.04 4.32 -15.88
N LYS A 249 1.66 3.32 -16.69
CA LYS A 249 1.14 2.05 -16.19
C LYS A 249 2.15 1.34 -15.29
N SER A 250 3.39 1.21 -15.74
CA SER A 250 4.45 0.55 -14.98
C SER A 250 4.81 1.34 -13.71
N TYR A 251 4.96 2.66 -13.83
CA TYR A 251 5.35 3.49 -12.70
C TYR A 251 4.31 3.53 -11.59
N ILE A 252 3.00 3.58 -11.91
CA ILE A 252 1.93 3.55 -10.91
C ILE A 252 1.93 2.25 -10.11
N GLN A 253 2.32 1.12 -10.70
CA GLN A 253 2.46 -0.11 -9.93
C GLN A 253 3.66 -0.02 -9.00
N GLU A 254 4.80 0.45 -9.50
CA GLU A 254 6.02 0.64 -8.72
C GLU A 254 5.82 1.58 -7.52
N GLU A 255 5.19 2.74 -7.70
CA GLU A 255 4.98 3.67 -6.57
C GLU A 255 4.08 3.09 -5.47
N LYS A 256 3.16 2.20 -5.83
CA LYS A 256 2.35 1.45 -4.85
C LYS A 256 3.18 0.37 -4.15
N ASP A 257 4.04 -0.33 -4.91
CA ASP A 257 4.92 -1.35 -4.34
C ASP A 257 5.90 -0.72 -3.36
N ILE A 258 6.53 0.41 -3.69
CA ILE A 258 7.38 1.17 -2.77
C ILE A 258 6.65 1.46 -1.45
N SER A 259 5.43 1.98 -1.51
CA SER A 259 4.62 2.25 -0.30
C SER A 259 4.45 0.99 0.57
N LEU A 260 4.16 -0.14 -0.06
CA LEU A 260 3.99 -1.42 0.62
C LEU A 260 5.31 -1.96 1.17
N GLN A 261 6.39 -1.93 0.39
CA GLN A 261 7.72 -2.38 0.81
C GLN A 261 8.24 -1.56 2.00
N LEU A 262 8.13 -0.23 1.92
CA LEU A 262 8.54 0.64 3.02
C LEU A 262 7.71 0.38 4.29
N THR A 263 6.39 0.14 4.15
CA THR A 263 5.53 -0.25 5.27
C THR A 263 5.99 -1.57 5.90
N SER A 264 6.32 -2.57 5.07
CA SER A 264 6.81 -3.87 5.53
C SER A 264 8.13 -3.76 6.29
N ARG A 265 9.06 -2.95 5.77
CA ARG A 265 10.43 -2.84 6.30
C ARG A 265 10.53 -1.94 7.52
N SER A 266 9.78 -0.84 7.59
CA SER A 266 9.83 0.09 8.71
C SER A 266 8.86 -0.26 9.86
N GLY A 267 7.77 -0.95 9.56
CA GLY A 267 6.64 -1.13 10.49
C GLY A 267 5.69 0.09 10.57
N LEU A 268 6.06 1.23 9.99
CA LEU A 268 5.20 2.41 9.88
C LEU A 268 4.15 2.20 8.80
N HIS A 269 2.97 2.78 8.95
CA HIS A 269 1.98 2.77 7.87
C HIS A 269 2.31 3.86 6.87
N ILE A 270 2.78 3.47 5.68
CA ILE A 270 3.17 4.40 4.61
C ILE A 270 2.15 4.32 3.49
N GLU A 271 1.49 5.43 3.19
CA GLU A 271 0.44 5.53 2.17
C GLU A 271 0.81 6.57 1.11
N LEU A 272 0.61 6.22 -0.16
CA LEU A 272 0.76 7.14 -1.28
C LEU A 272 -0.35 8.21 -1.22
N LEU A 273 0.03 9.48 -1.15
CA LEU A 273 -0.91 10.58 -1.27
C LEU A 273 -1.30 10.78 -2.73
N SER A 274 -2.54 10.48 -3.07
CA SER A 274 -3.08 10.75 -4.38
C SER A 274 -4.39 11.52 -4.30
N ASN A 275 -4.41 12.72 -4.83
CA ASN A 275 -5.62 13.53 -4.97
C ASN A 275 -6.19 13.30 -6.37
N GLY A 276 -7.41 12.73 -6.46
CA GLY A 276 -8.10 12.54 -7.74
C GLY A 276 -7.56 11.40 -8.62
N ASN A 277 -7.46 11.63 -9.92
CA ASN A 277 -7.00 10.63 -10.88
C ASN A 277 -5.46 10.61 -10.96
N ARG A 278 -4.83 9.68 -10.24
CA ARG A 278 -3.37 9.54 -10.21
C ARG A 278 -2.75 9.35 -11.59
N LYS A 279 -3.40 8.55 -12.44
CA LYS A 279 -2.94 8.33 -13.82
C LYS A 279 -2.80 9.64 -14.58
N GLU A 280 -3.84 10.46 -14.57
CA GLU A 280 -3.84 11.75 -15.25
C GLU A 280 -2.80 12.72 -14.66
N SER A 281 -2.60 12.70 -13.35
CA SER A 281 -1.57 13.49 -12.68
C SER A 281 -0.16 13.11 -13.14
N VAL A 282 0.17 11.81 -13.17
CA VAL A 282 1.47 11.30 -13.63
C VAL A 282 1.69 11.60 -15.12
N GLU A 283 0.66 11.44 -15.96
CA GLU A 283 0.71 11.81 -17.38
C GLU A 283 1.06 13.29 -17.56
N LYS A 284 0.42 14.18 -16.80
CA LYS A 284 0.72 15.63 -16.83
C LYS A 284 2.13 15.98 -16.38
N MET A 285 2.62 15.36 -15.31
CA MET A 285 3.99 15.55 -14.83
C MET A 285 5.01 15.13 -15.89
N LEU A 286 4.88 13.93 -16.45
CA LEU A 286 5.76 13.46 -17.52
C LEU A 286 5.72 14.35 -18.75
N GLN A 287 4.55 14.80 -19.18
CA GLN A 287 4.43 15.68 -20.34
C GLN A 287 5.11 17.03 -20.13
N ASN A 288 4.95 17.63 -18.94
CA ASN A 288 5.37 19.00 -18.70
C ASN A 288 6.85 19.10 -18.28
N THR A 289 7.29 18.21 -17.37
CA THR A 289 8.61 18.34 -16.70
C THR A 289 9.55 17.17 -16.95
N LYS A 290 9.05 16.03 -17.46
CA LYS A 290 9.75 14.75 -17.54
C LYS A 290 10.19 14.24 -16.15
N VAL A 291 9.57 14.75 -15.08
CA VAL A 291 9.78 14.33 -13.70
C VAL A 291 8.45 13.83 -13.14
N ILE A 292 8.44 12.68 -12.50
CA ILE A 292 7.31 12.19 -11.73
C ILE A 292 7.61 12.41 -10.27
N THR A 293 6.69 13.04 -9.55
CA THR A 293 6.74 13.20 -8.08
C THR A 293 5.68 12.29 -7.44
N SER A 294 6.11 11.45 -6.51
CA SER A 294 5.25 10.66 -5.63
C SER A 294 5.40 11.18 -4.20
N GLU A 295 4.30 11.43 -3.53
CA GLU A 295 4.27 11.91 -2.14
C GLU A 295 3.70 10.82 -1.24
N PHE A 296 4.41 10.51 -0.16
CA PHE A 296 4.06 9.47 0.80
C PHE A 296 3.78 10.09 2.16
N MET A 297 2.75 9.60 2.83
CA MET A 297 2.32 10.01 4.16
C MET A 297 2.57 8.88 5.16
N LEU A 298 3.06 9.22 6.35
CA LEU A 298 3.34 8.28 7.43
C LEU A 298 2.22 8.32 8.48
N ASP A 299 1.81 7.12 8.92
CA ASP A 299 0.86 6.90 10.01
C ASP A 299 -0.42 7.77 9.95
N LYS A 300 -0.83 8.09 8.71
CA LYS A 300 -2.00 8.95 8.42
C LYS A 300 -1.87 10.39 8.92
N ASP A 301 -0.66 10.84 9.26
CA ASP A 301 -0.39 12.24 9.59
C ASP A 301 0.00 13.03 8.34
N LYS A 302 -0.87 13.93 7.91
CA LYS A 302 -0.66 14.81 6.74
C LYS A 302 0.52 15.77 6.88
N ASN A 303 1.03 15.98 8.08
CA ASN A 303 2.21 16.81 8.32
C ASN A 303 3.51 16.01 8.24
N ASN A 304 3.42 14.67 8.28
CA ASN A 304 4.56 13.78 8.20
C ASN A 304 4.59 13.13 6.81
N THR A 305 5.21 13.80 5.86
CA THR A 305 5.28 13.37 4.46
C THR A 305 6.70 13.47 3.92
N PHE A 306 6.99 12.63 2.94
CA PHE A 306 8.17 12.78 2.10
C PHE A 306 7.81 12.59 0.63
N SER A 307 8.64 13.14 -0.24
CA SER A 307 8.46 13.07 -1.69
C SER A 307 9.59 12.30 -2.35
N LEU A 308 9.26 11.61 -3.42
CA LEU A 308 10.18 10.91 -4.30
C LEU A 308 10.00 11.41 -5.73
N ASP A 309 11.07 11.97 -6.30
CA ASP A 309 11.11 12.43 -7.69
C ASP A 309 11.89 11.43 -8.54
N VAL A 310 11.36 11.12 -9.72
CA VAL A 310 12.03 10.36 -10.77
C VAL A 310 12.20 11.27 -11.98
N ASP A 311 13.43 11.72 -12.23
CA ASP A 311 13.79 12.57 -13.37
C ASP A 311 14.28 11.73 -14.55
N PHE A 312 13.48 11.64 -15.60
CA PHE A 312 13.75 10.82 -16.78
C PHE A 312 14.87 11.38 -17.64
N ILE A 313 15.09 12.68 -17.63
CA ILE A 313 16.15 13.32 -18.43
C ILE A 313 17.50 13.19 -17.74
N ARG A 314 17.56 13.50 -16.44
CA ARG A 314 18.79 13.40 -15.65
C ARG A 314 19.14 11.98 -15.24
N GLN A 315 18.20 11.04 -15.36
CA GLN A 315 18.32 9.67 -14.84
C GLN A 315 18.61 9.68 -13.33
N GLU A 316 17.96 10.59 -12.63
CA GLU A 316 18.15 10.84 -11.20
C GLU A 316 16.91 10.46 -10.42
N ILE A 317 17.11 9.86 -9.25
CA ILE A 317 16.08 9.68 -8.23
C ILE A 317 16.44 10.57 -7.06
N ARG A 318 15.44 11.28 -6.54
CA ARG A 318 15.60 12.17 -5.40
C ARG A 318 14.49 11.90 -4.39
N CYS A 319 14.85 11.64 -3.13
CA CYS A 319 13.91 11.64 -2.01
C CYS A 319 14.12 12.90 -1.18
N TYR A 320 13.07 13.57 -0.74
CA TYR A 320 13.17 14.78 0.07
C TYR A 320 11.96 14.98 0.98
N THR A 321 12.21 15.76 2.05
CA THR A 321 11.16 16.22 2.97
C THR A 321 11.45 17.64 3.42
N ASN A 322 10.43 18.37 3.87
CA ASN A 322 10.54 19.72 4.37
C ASN A 322 10.36 19.75 5.88
N ILE A 323 11.42 20.09 6.61
CA ILE A 323 11.42 20.19 8.06
C ILE A 323 11.22 21.64 8.48
N ILE A 324 10.16 21.89 9.26
CA ILE A 324 9.80 23.23 9.73
C ILE A 324 10.17 23.36 11.22
N ILE A 325 11.10 24.27 11.53
CA ILE A 325 11.49 24.60 12.90
C ILE A 325 10.98 26.00 13.23
N LYS A 326 9.91 26.04 14.04
CA LYS A 326 9.10 27.27 14.28
C LYS A 326 9.76 28.33 15.18
N LYS A 327 10.82 27.99 15.94
CA LYS A 327 11.40 28.89 16.95
C LYS A 327 12.86 29.20 16.68
N GLY A 328 13.23 30.47 16.84
CA GLY A 328 14.60 30.94 16.81
C GLY A 328 15.02 31.51 15.46
N LYS A 329 16.17 32.20 15.44
CA LYS A 329 16.83 32.68 14.23
C LYS A 329 17.50 31.50 13.49
N ALA A 330 17.88 31.70 12.24
CA ALA A 330 18.47 30.69 11.35
C ALA A 330 19.58 29.86 12.01
N GLN A 331 20.47 30.47 12.80
CA GLN A 331 21.54 29.76 13.54
C GLN A 331 20.96 28.74 14.55
N ALA A 332 19.98 29.15 15.35
CA ALA A 332 19.35 28.29 16.34
C ALA A 332 18.47 27.22 15.68
N GLN A 333 17.79 27.55 14.59
CA GLN A 333 17.00 26.60 13.79
C GLN A 333 17.91 25.53 13.19
N THR A 334 19.07 25.90 12.61
CA THR A 334 20.06 24.97 12.06
C THR A 334 20.64 24.07 13.17
N SER A 335 20.96 24.62 14.36
CA SER A 335 21.40 23.82 15.49
C SER A 335 20.35 22.82 15.96
N THR A 336 19.06 23.19 15.89
CA THR A 336 17.96 22.28 16.22
C THR A 336 17.81 21.18 15.17
N LEU A 337 17.93 21.52 13.87
CA LEU A 337 17.92 20.54 12.80
C LEU A 337 19.02 19.48 13.00
N ILE A 338 20.26 19.93 13.26
CA ILE A 338 21.41 19.03 13.48
C ILE A 338 21.12 18.07 14.65
N LYS A 339 20.52 18.56 15.74
CA LYS A 339 20.19 17.73 16.91
C LYS A 339 19.22 16.61 16.60
N MET A 340 18.33 16.76 15.62
CA MET A 340 17.39 15.70 15.21
C MET A 340 18.13 14.48 14.63
N PHE A 341 19.33 14.67 14.10
CA PHE A 341 20.15 13.63 13.47
C PHE A 341 21.34 13.17 14.32
N GLU A 342 21.52 13.66 15.55
CA GLU A 342 22.70 13.36 16.41
C GLU A 342 22.79 11.90 16.88
N SER A 343 21.69 11.14 16.84
CA SER A 343 21.70 9.73 17.25
C SER A 343 22.32 8.78 16.21
N GLU A 344 22.56 9.25 15.00
CA GLU A 344 23.10 8.44 13.91
C GLU A 344 24.64 8.50 13.88
N SER A 345 25.27 7.41 14.24
CA SER A 345 26.71 7.20 14.05
C SER A 345 26.98 6.85 12.59
N GLY A 346 27.17 7.85 11.74
CA GLY A 346 27.53 7.62 10.34
C GLY A 346 26.85 8.56 9.35
N TYR A 347 26.92 9.86 9.62
CA TYR A 347 26.49 10.87 8.65
C TYR A 347 27.27 10.73 7.36
N THR A 348 26.56 10.33 6.33
CA THR A 348 27.14 10.25 4.99
C THR A 348 26.98 11.59 4.29
N ASP A 349 27.94 11.96 3.44
CA ASP A 349 27.83 13.11 2.52
C ASP A 349 26.61 12.99 1.57
N SER A 350 25.90 11.88 1.63
CA SER A 350 24.71 11.59 0.80
C SER A 350 23.45 12.34 1.24
N ILE A 351 23.36 12.78 2.51
CA ILE A 351 22.25 13.61 2.98
C ILE A 351 22.58 15.08 2.72
N LEU A 352 21.77 15.71 1.92
CA LEU A 352 21.93 17.10 1.51
C LEU A 352 20.85 17.96 2.16
N VAL A 353 21.21 19.16 2.58
CA VAL A 353 20.31 20.11 3.23
C VAL A 353 20.35 21.45 2.48
N ASN A 354 19.18 22.07 2.31
CA ASN A 354 19.07 23.45 1.84
C ASN A 354 18.09 24.23 2.73
N ALA A 355 18.44 25.48 3.05
CA ALA A 355 17.60 26.37 3.83
C ALA A 355 16.75 27.25 2.91
N PHE A 356 15.43 27.20 3.07
CA PHE A 356 14.48 28.02 2.34
C PHE A 356 13.91 29.13 3.23
N TYR A 357 13.98 30.35 2.73
CA TYR A 357 13.52 31.58 3.39
C TYR A 357 12.17 32.06 2.83
N ILE A 358 11.69 33.20 3.30
CA ILE A 358 10.45 33.82 2.79
C ILE A 358 10.57 33.99 1.27
N ARG A 359 9.46 33.77 0.54
CA ARG A 359 9.38 33.76 -0.93
C ARG A 359 10.25 32.67 -1.58
N ASN A 360 10.51 31.56 -0.86
CA ASN A 360 11.31 30.41 -1.31
C ASN A 360 12.73 30.79 -1.81
N LYS A 361 13.31 31.85 -1.27
CA LYS A 361 14.73 32.15 -1.48
C LYS A 361 15.58 31.09 -0.79
N SER A 362 16.61 30.61 -1.46
CA SER A 362 17.53 29.61 -0.93
C SER A 362 18.92 29.80 -1.56
N ASN A 363 19.93 29.17 -0.96
CA ASN A 363 21.22 29.02 -1.59
C ASN A 363 21.11 28.18 -2.86
N LYS A 364 21.96 28.48 -3.86
CA LYS A 364 21.96 27.75 -5.14
C LYS A 364 22.51 26.34 -5.02
N SER A 365 23.31 26.07 -4.00
CA SER A 365 23.96 24.77 -3.74
C SER A 365 23.44 24.12 -2.45
N ASP A 366 23.29 22.83 -2.49
CA ASP A 366 22.96 22.02 -1.31
C ASP A 366 24.21 21.85 -0.44
N THR A 367 24.03 21.82 0.88
CA THR A 367 25.11 21.59 1.85
C THR A 367 24.99 20.15 2.40
N PRO A 368 26.06 19.32 2.37
CA PRO A 368 26.03 18.02 3.02
C PRO A 368 25.75 18.17 4.52
N LEU A 369 24.91 17.29 5.07
CA LEU A 369 24.60 17.28 6.50
C LEU A 369 25.89 17.09 7.35
N ALA A 370 26.82 16.26 6.89
CA ALA A 370 28.13 16.06 7.50
C ALA A 370 28.94 17.38 7.63
N THR A 371 28.80 18.29 6.68
CA THR A 371 29.43 19.62 6.77
C THR A 371 28.84 20.43 7.93
N LEU A 372 27.53 20.42 8.11
CA LEU A 372 26.87 21.14 9.20
C LEU A 372 27.26 20.56 10.59
N PHE A 373 27.48 19.26 10.69
CA PHE A 373 28.02 18.64 11.91
C PHE A 373 29.42 19.11 12.22
N ARG A 374 30.30 19.12 11.22
CA ARG A 374 31.68 19.60 11.37
C ARG A 374 31.72 21.08 11.79
N GLU A 375 30.92 21.93 11.12
CA GLU A 375 30.80 23.36 11.48
C GLU A 375 30.32 23.56 12.92
N LYS A 376 29.40 22.69 13.42
CA LYS A 376 28.97 22.71 14.81
C LYS A 376 30.10 22.33 15.77
N GLU A 377 30.84 21.25 15.50
CA GLU A 377 31.97 20.80 16.32
C GLU A 377 33.08 21.84 16.41
N LEU A 378 33.37 22.51 15.30
CA LEU A 378 34.40 23.57 15.23
C LEU A 378 33.89 24.95 15.69
N ALA A 379 32.62 25.04 16.12
CA ALA A 379 31.95 26.30 16.47
C ALA A 379 32.01 27.36 15.33
N GLU A 380 32.00 26.90 14.09
CA GLU A 380 32.01 27.75 12.90
C GLU A 380 30.59 28.24 12.54
N PRO A 381 30.45 29.37 11.81
CA PRO A 381 29.16 29.77 11.23
C PRO A 381 28.66 28.72 10.25
N TYR A 382 27.37 28.37 10.31
CA TYR A 382 26.79 27.40 9.37
C TYR A 382 26.77 27.98 7.94
N SER A 383 27.39 27.27 7.01
CA SER A 383 27.51 27.64 5.59
C SER A 383 26.15 27.68 4.87
N ILE A 384 25.17 26.95 5.38
CA ILE A 384 23.79 26.94 4.84
C ILE A 384 23.04 28.26 5.07
N ILE A 385 23.53 29.13 5.99
CA ILE A 385 22.85 30.36 6.37
C ILE A 385 23.32 31.53 5.49
N ASP A 386 22.34 32.14 4.82
CA ASP A 386 22.57 33.41 4.08
C ASP A 386 21.68 34.51 4.67
N LYS A 387 22.32 35.42 5.43
CA LYS A 387 21.64 36.54 6.08
C LYS A 387 21.00 37.52 5.09
N SER A 388 21.39 37.51 3.81
CA SER A 388 20.76 38.34 2.79
C SER A 388 19.35 37.93 2.45
N PHE A 389 18.96 36.69 2.78
CA PHE A 389 17.63 36.15 2.55
C PHE A 389 16.70 36.34 3.74
N GLY A 390 17.22 36.60 4.95
CA GLY A 390 16.45 36.86 6.17
C GLY A 390 17.09 36.25 7.41
N ASP A 391 16.52 36.58 8.57
CA ASP A 391 16.98 36.10 9.88
C ASP A 391 16.42 34.73 10.27
N GLU A 392 15.36 34.27 9.59
CA GLU A 392 14.65 33.04 9.93
C GLU A 392 14.48 32.14 8.71
N VAL A 393 14.74 30.86 8.87
CA VAL A 393 14.48 29.83 7.85
C VAL A 393 13.00 29.45 7.90
N LYS A 394 12.35 29.45 6.75
CA LYS A 394 10.95 29.00 6.61
C LYS A 394 10.83 27.50 6.75
N TYR A 395 11.69 26.75 6.09
CA TYR A 395 11.84 25.30 6.20
C TYR A 395 13.22 24.87 5.69
N PHE A 396 13.69 23.73 6.15
CA PHE A 396 14.84 23.03 5.59
C PHE A 396 14.36 21.92 4.67
N GLU A 397 14.83 21.90 3.43
CA GLU A 397 14.67 20.75 2.56
C GLU A 397 15.83 19.78 2.83
N VAL A 398 15.52 18.61 3.37
CA VAL A 398 16.47 17.52 3.59
C VAL A 398 16.24 16.48 2.52
N LYS A 399 17.31 16.08 1.82
CA LYS A 399 17.18 15.21 0.65
C LYS A 399 18.36 14.28 0.43
N THR A 400 18.10 13.20 -0.29
CA THR A 400 19.10 12.35 -0.93
C THR A 400 18.83 12.28 -2.42
N LYS A 401 19.88 12.09 -3.23
CA LYS A 401 19.77 11.94 -4.68
C LYS A 401 20.83 10.97 -5.21
N ASP A 402 20.42 10.13 -6.14
CA ASP A 402 21.31 9.18 -6.82
C ASP A 402 21.10 9.24 -8.33
N LEU A 403 22.21 9.24 -9.07
CA LEU A 403 22.23 9.10 -10.53
C LEU A 403 22.30 7.61 -10.87
N LEU A 404 21.30 7.09 -11.56
CA LEU A 404 21.22 5.66 -11.89
C LEU A 404 21.95 5.30 -13.20
N GLY A 405 22.13 6.24 -14.12
CA GLY A 405 22.76 5.97 -15.40
C GLY A 405 22.09 4.82 -16.15
N VAL A 406 22.87 3.77 -16.48
CA VAL A 406 22.36 2.63 -17.24
C VAL A 406 21.27 1.84 -16.50
N ASP A 407 21.28 1.83 -15.17
CA ASP A 407 20.30 1.11 -14.36
C ASP A 407 18.90 1.73 -14.46
N PHE A 408 18.79 3.01 -14.81
CA PHE A 408 17.51 3.70 -15.02
C PHE A 408 16.66 3.06 -16.12
N ARG A 409 17.27 2.45 -17.12
CA ARG A 409 16.62 1.74 -18.23
C ARG A 409 16.41 0.25 -17.97
N SER A 410 17.05 -0.29 -16.94
CA SER A 410 16.90 -1.70 -16.57
C SER A 410 15.55 -1.96 -15.94
N THR A 411 14.84 -2.97 -16.43
CA THR A 411 13.50 -3.31 -15.90
C THR A 411 13.53 -3.82 -14.46
N LYS A 412 14.66 -4.38 -14.00
CA LYS A 412 14.85 -4.91 -12.63
C LYS A 412 15.67 -3.97 -11.77
N ASN A 413 16.83 -3.51 -12.28
CA ASN A 413 17.73 -2.69 -11.48
C ASN A 413 17.10 -1.34 -11.11
N PHE A 414 16.22 -0.79 -11.97
CA PHE A 414 15.48 0.43 -11.67
C PHE A 414 14.67 0.26 -10.37
N ILE A 415 13.87 -0.80 -10.24
CA ILE A 415 13.10 -1.10 -9.03
C ILE A 415 14.03 -1.24 -7.81
N ILE A 416 15.03 -2.11 -7.90
CA ILE A 416 15.98 -2.38 -6.80
C ILE A 416 16.64 -1.08 -6.30
N LYS A 417 17.05 -0.20 -7.23
CA LYS A 417 17.69 1.08 -6.87
C LYS A 417 16.70 2.08 -6.29
N LEU A 418 15.51 2.16 -6.87
CA LEU A 418 14.46 3.07 -6.43
C LEU A 418 14.01 2.73 -5.00
N GLU A 419 13.72 1.45 -4.72
CA GLU A 419 13.39 0.95 -3.39
C GLU A 419 14.52 1.20 -2.39
N ALA A 420 15.77 0.89 -2.75
CA ALA A 420 16.92 1.08 -1.87
C ALA A 420 17.14 2.56 -1.48
N ILE A 421 16.91 3.50 -2.42
CA ILE A 421 17.01 4.94 -2.15
C ILE A 421 15.88 5.38 -1.22
N ALA A 422 14.66 4.94 -1.49
CA ALA A 422 13.50 5.29 -0.67
C ALA A 422 13.63 4.73 0.76
N GLU A 423 14.08 3.48 0.91
CA GLU A 423 14.34 2.84 2.20
C GLU A 423 15.42 3.59 3.00
N ARG A 424 16.57 3.84 2.37
CA ARG A 424 17.67 4.61 2.98
C ARG A 424 17.20 5.98 3.45
N PHE A 425 16.41 6.69 2.64
CA PHE A 425 15.88 7.99 3.00
C PHE A 425 14.90 7.90 4.19
N LEU A 426 14.03 6.90 4.20
CA LEU A 426 13.12 6.66 5.31
C LEU A 426 13.89 6.43 6.62
N GLU A 427 14.88 5.54 6.60
CA GLU A 427 15.68 5.17 7.78
C GLU A 427 16.56 6.32 8.27
N GLN A 428 17.22 7.04 7.37
CA GLN A 428 18.20 8.06 7.73
C GLN A 428 17.61 9.44 7.96
N VAL A 429 16.42 9.73 7.45
CA VAL A 429 15.84 11.08 7.51
C VAL A 429 14.46 11.09 8.15
N VAL A 430 13.53 10.30 7.62
CA VAL A 430 12.12 10.45 7.97
C VAL A 430 11.80 9.98 9.39
N VAL A 431 12.43 8.90 9.85
CA VAL A 431 12.23 8.36 11.22
C VAL A 431 12.76 9.30 12.32
N HIS A 432 13.52 10.35 11.97
CA HIS A 432 14.07 11.33 12.90
C HIS A 432 13.27 12.64 12.97
N GLN A 433 12.18 12.77 12.22
CA GLN A 433 11.27 13.92 12.25
C GLN A 433 10.29 13.84 13.42
#